data_b3b3caf35fd68b97ae8d7436182b3c1c
#
_entry.id   b3b3caf35fd68b97ae8d7436182b3c1c
#
_cell.length_a   1.000
_cell.length_b   1.000
_cell.length_c   1.000
_cell.angle_alpha   90.00
_cell.angle_beta   90.00
_cell.angle_gamma   90.00
#
_symmetry.space_group_name_H-M   'P 1'
#
loop_
_entity.id
_entity.type
_entity.pdbx_description
1 polymer ?
#
loop_
_entity_poly.entity_id
_entity_poly.type
_entity_poly.pdbx_seq_one_letter_code
_entity_poly.pdbx_strand_id
1 'polypeptide(L)'
;MDGKRLYCAGGTAAARYAGEYLRHFYVDLAERPGGNVGAVLLDVPSFAPDGTLRMGGSVENLLAQLPPDVTVCGGNLDHPALDNYRCIDFLKDAQYQAENAYITAECAVEIALSYLPMTLRQCPVLVIGWGRIGKCLGQILHALGADLTVAARKDADRAMCRGLGYAAVDTARMVETLGKYRLILNTAPERLLTKEQLAQCHPDCVKIDLASKTGMEGDSVIVARGLPGVHMPESSGRLIVETYVRLCREE
;
A
#
# COMPACT_ATOMS: atom_id res chain seq x y z
N MET A 1 27.30 -3.98 12.46
CA MET A 1 26.98 -5.45 12.45
C MET A 1 28.23 -6.16 11.95
N ASP A 2 29.15 -6.51 12.86
CA ASP A 2 30.41 -7.14 12.46
C ASP A 2 30.17 -8.56 11.92
N GLY A 3 30.34 -8.76 10.61
CA GLY A 3 30.39 -10.05 9.94
C GLY A 3 29.09 -10.84 9.82
N LYS A 4 27.94 -10.31 10.26
CA LYS A 4 26.63 -10.96 10.12
C LYS A 4 25.96 -10.57 8.79
N ARG A 5 25.31 -11.56 8.14
CA ARG A 5 24.68 -11.44 6.82
C ARG A 5 23.19 -11.15 6.92
N LEU A 6 22.63 -10.57 5.85
CA LEU A 6 21.18 -10.45 5.65
C LEU A 6 20.68 -11.66 4.83
N TYR A 7 19.65 -12.35 5.32
CA TYR A 7 18.94 -13.36 4.57
C TYR A 7 17.62 -12.81 4.03
N CYS A 8 17.46 -12.82 2.70
CA CYS A 8 16.21 -12.43 2.05
C CYS A 8 15.30 -13.64 1.90
N ALA A 9 14.30 -13.75 2.77
CA ALA A 9 13.36 -14.87 2.82
C ALA A 9 12.05 -14.60 2.06
N GLY A 10 11.85 -13.38 1.51
CA GLY A 10 10.63 -13.04 0.78
C GLY A 10 10.49 -13.79 -0.55
N GLY A 11 9.26 -14.20 -0.88
CA GLY A 11 8.92 -14.93 -2.10
C GLY A 11 8.22 -14.10 -3.18
N THR A 12 7.80 -12.87 -2.88
CA THR A 12 7.09 -12.00 -3.82
C THR A 12 8.03 -11.41 -4.87
N ALA A 13 7.46 -10.89 -5.97
CA ALA A 13 8.23 -10.16 -6.98
C ALA A 13 8.98 -8.96 -6.39
N ALA A 14 8.35 -8.21 -5.48
CA ALA A 14 8.98 -7.10 -4.78
C ALA A 14 10.19 -7.55 -3.94
N ALA A 15 10.08 -8.68 -3.23
CA ALA A 15 11.20 -9.23 -2.46
C ALA A 15 12.38 -9.67 -3.35
N ARG A 16 12.11 -10.19 -4.55
CA ARG A 16 13.17 -10.51 -5.53
C ARG A 16 13.92 -9.25 -5.99
N TYR A 17 13.19 -8.20 -6.37
CA TYR A 17 13.79 -6.89 -6.70
C TYR A 17 14.57 -6.32 -5.51
N ALA A 18 14.04 -6.43 -4.29
CA ALA A 18 14.77 -6.01 -3.09
C ALA A 18 16.09 -6.76 -2.95
N GLY A 19 16.12 -8.08 -3.15
CA GLY A 19 17.34 -8.88 -3.11
C GLY A 19 18.37 -8.48 -4.18
N GLU A 20 17.92 -8.09 -5.38
CA GLU A 20 18.78 -7.58 -6.45
C GLU A 20 19.37 -6.21 -6.08
N TYR A 21 18.54 -5.28 -5.61
CA TYR A 21 18.99 -3.95 -5.19
C TYR A 21 19.95 -4.00 -3.99
N LEU A 22 19.75 -4.88 -3.01
CA LEU A 22 20.62 -5.02 -1.86
C LEU A 22 22.08 -5.34 -2.24
N ARG A 23 22.30 -6.10 -3.31
CA ARG A 23 23.64 -6.36 -3.83
C ARG A 23 24.36 -5.09 -4.29
N HIS A 24 23.65 -4.11 -4.84
CA HIS A 24 24.20 -2.82 -5.24
C HIS A 24 24.59 -1.94 -4.04
N PHE A 25 23.99 -2.16 -2.88
CA PHE A 25 24.34 -1.47 -1.62
C PHE A 25 25.44 -2.17 -0.82
N TYR A 26 26.14 -3.13 -1.42
CA TYR A 26 27.20 -3.93 -0.76
C TYR A 26 26.73 -4.59 0.53
N VAL A 27 25.47 -5.03 0.59
CA VAL A 27 24.94 -5.81 1.69
C VAL A 27 25.38 -7.26 1.49
N ASP A 28 26.05 -7.83 2.49
CA ASP A 28 26.46 -9.23 2.44
C ASP A 28 25.23 -10.13 2.66
N LEU A 29 24.81 -10.81 1.57
CA LEU A 29 23.62 -11.66 1.56
C LEU A 29 23.98 -13.11 1.85
N ALA A 30 23.19 -13.73 2.75
CA ALA A 30 23.21 -15.16 2.96
C ALA A 30 22.35 -15.87 1.89
N GLU A 31 22.85 -16.94 1.29
CA GLU A 31 22.12 -17.74 0.30
C GLU A 31 21.02 -18.61 0.94
N ARG A 32 21.18 -18.95 2.23
CA ARG A 32 20.25 -19.80 3.00
C ARG A 32 20.23 -19.36 4.47
N PRO A 33 19.19 -19.69 5.23
CA PRO A 33 19.18 -19.46 6.67
C PRO A 33 20.32 -20.24 7.35
N GLY A 34 20.89 -19.70 8.43
CA GLY A 34 21.99 -20.32 9.16
C GLY A 34 22.59 -19.42 10.22
N GLY A 35 23.58 -19.94 10.96
CA GLY A 35 24.14 -19.28 12.15
C GLY A 35 24.88 -17.95 11.92
N ASN A 36 25.21 -17.59 10.68
CA ASN A 36 25.86 -16.32 10.33
C ASN A 36 24.87 -15.22 9.89
N VAL A 37 23.55 -15.47 9.99
CA VAL A 37 22.51 -14.49 9.66
C VAL A 37 22.28 -13.57 10.85
N GLY A 38 22.40 -12.27 10.65
CA GLY A 38 22.09 -11.26 11.66
C GLY A 38 20.74 -10.58 11.49
N ALA A 39 20.22 -10.60 10.25
CA ALA A 39 18.89 -10.11 9.96
C ALA A 39 18.22 -10.97 8.88
N VAL A 40 16.89 -11.07 8.96
CA VAL A 40 16.07 -11.71 7.94
C VAL A 40 15.06 -10.70 7.39
N LEU A 41 14.97 -10.59 6.06
CA LEU A 41 14.01 -9.74 5.36
C LEU A 41 12.88 -10.61 4.81
N LEU A 42 11.69 -10.40 5.36
CA LEU A 42 10.44 -11.01 4.92
C LEU A 42 9.76 -10.16 3.85
N ASP A 43 8.68 -10.67 3.27
CA ASP A 43 7.80 -9.90 2.39
C ASP A 43 7.13 -8.72 3.11
N VAL A 44 6.63 -7.74 2.36
CA VAL A 44 5.85 -6.61 2.90
C VAL A 44 4.49 -6.54 2.18
N PRO A 45 3.39 -6.90 2.88
CA PRO A 45 3.30 -7.49 4.23
C PRO A 45 3.86 -8.91 4.29
N SER A 46 4.29 -9.35 5.48
CA SER A 46 5.01 -10.63 5.67
C SER A 46 4.09 -11.85 5.65
N PHE A 47 2.87 -11.71 6.16
CA PHE A 47 1.95 -12.83 6.38
C PHE A 47 0.77 -12.80 5.42
N ALA A 48 0.29 -13.98 5.05
CA ALA A 48 -1.00 -14.21 4.42
C ALA A 48 -2.15 -14.12 5.46
N PRO A 49 -3.42 -14.04 5.03
CA PRO A 49 -4.56 -13.96 5.96
C PRO A 49 -4.71 -15.14 6.92
N ASP A 50 -4.15 -16.30 6.58
CA ASP A 50 -4.14 -17.52 7.42
C ASP A 50 -2.97 -17.56 8.42
N GLY A 51 -2.14 -16.52 8.48
CA GLY A 51 -0.98 -16.41 9.36
C GLY A 51 0.29 -17.07 8.83
N THR A 52 0.27 -17.73 7.68
CA THR A 52 1.48 -18.28 7.05
C THR A 52 2.34 -17.16 6.42
N LEU A 53 3.63 -17.41 6.24
CA LEU A 53 4.48 -16.50 5.47
C LEU A 53 4.01 -16.42 4.01
N ARG A 54 4.06 -15.25 3.40
CA ARG A 54 3.72 -15.09 1.97
C ARG A 54 4.61 -15.92 1.03
N MET A 55 5.82 -16.18 1.44
CA MET A 55 6.72 -17.10 0.75
C MET A 55 6.31 -18.59 0.89
N GLY A 56 5.34 -18.89 1.74
CA GLY A 56 4.94 -20.24 2.14
C GLY A 56 5.63 -20.74 3.41
N GLY A 57 4.98 -21.66 4.11
CA GLY A 57 5.47 -22.21 5.37
C GLY A 57 5.17 -21.35 6.59
N SER A 58 5.61 -21.83 7.76
CA SER A 58 5.42 -21.13 9.03
C SER A 58 6.65 -20.31 9.42
N VAL A 59 6.42 -19.21 10.13
CA VAL A 59 7.50 -18.36 10.63
C VAL A 59 8.36 -19.09 11.67
N GLU A 60 7.77 -19.98 12.48
CA GLU A 60 8.48 -20.79 13.47
C GLU A 60 9.53 -21.69 12.81
N ASN A 61 9.17 -22.32 11.69
CA ASN A 61 10.10 -23.17 10.93
C ASN A 61 11.26 -22.37 10.31
N LEU A 62 11.02 -21.13 9.93
CA LEU A 62 12.07 -20.24 9.46
C LEU A 62 12.98 -19.83 10.62
N LEU A 63 12.40 -19.40 11.74
CA LEU A 63 13.14 -18.93 12.92
C LEU A 63 13.99 -20.05 13.54
N ALA A 64 13.52 -21.30 13.53
CA ALA A 64 14.29 -22.46 14.01
C ALA A 64 15.60 -22.70 13.25
N GLN A 65 15.76 -22.13 12.06
CA GLN A 65 16.96 -22.21 11.23
C GLN A 65 17.89 -20.99 11.37
N LEU A 66 17.48 -19.99 12.16
CA LEU A 66 18.17 -18.72 12.33
C LEU A 66 18.71 -18.57 13.76
N PRO A 67 19.71 -17.71 13.99
CA PRO A 67 20.17 -17.40 15.34
C PRO A 67 19.03 -16.81 16.20
N PRO A 68 19.04 -17.07 17.52
CA PRO A 68 18.00 -16.56 18.41
C PRO A 68 18.02 -15.04 18.57
N ASP A 69 19.12 -14.39 18.23
CA ASP A 69 19.33 -12.93 18.25
C ASP A 69 19.12 -12.28 16.87
N VAL A 70 18.54 -13.00 15.89
CA VAL A 70 18.28 -12.45 14.56
C VAL A 70 17.26 -11.30 14.60
N THR A 71 17.54 -10.24 13.84
CA THR A 71 16.57 -9.15 13.64
C THR A 71 15.62 -9.51 12.50
N VAL A 72 14.32 -9.42 12.72
CA VAL A 72 13.29 -9.70 11.72
C VAL A 72 12.79 -8.38 11.11
N CYS A 73 12.96 -8.22 9.81
CA CYS A 73 12.53 -7.06 9.03
C CYS A 73 11.40 -7.46 8.07
N GLY A 74 10.37 -6.61 7.93
CA GLY A 74 9.24 -6.91 7.05
C GLY A 74 8.08 -5.96 7.24
N GLY A 75 6.86 -6.42 7.01
CA GLY A 75 5.65 -5.62 7.23
C GLY A 75 4.54 -6.39 7.93
N ASN A 76 3.80 -5.74 8.83
CA ASN A 76 2.79 -6.36 9.68
C ASN A 76 3.39 -7.50 10.52
N LEU A 77 4.44 -7.21 11.28
CA LEU A 77 5.17 -8.18 12.10
C LEU A 77 4.49 -8.47 13.46
N ASP A 78 3.20 -8.24 13.56
CA ASP A 78 2.41 -8.55 14.75
C ASP A 78 2.01 -10.05 14.71
N HIS A 79 2.92 -10.91 15.19
CA HIS A 79 2.73 -12.37 15.19
C HIS A 79 3.35 -12.96 16.46
N PRO A 80 2.65 -13.85 17.21
CA PRO A 80 3.12 -14.38 18.50
C PRO A 80 4.51 -15.02 18.48
N ALA A 81 4.88 -15.68 17.38
CA ALA A 81 6.21 -16.28 17.25
C ALA A 81 7.35 -15.24 17.18
N LEU A 82 7.04 -13.96 16.98
CA LEU A 82 8.00 -12.86 16.89
C LEU A 82 8.17 -12.07 18.19
N ASP A 83 7.38 -12.37 19.24
CA ASP A 83 7.36 -11.59 20.51
C ASP A 83 8.74 -11.50 21.19
N ASN A 84 9.61 -12.48 20.99
CA ASN A 84 10.95 -12.52 21.58
C ASN A 84 12.06 -12.06 20.63
N TYR A 85 11.72 -11.56 19.44
CA TYR A 85 12.66 -11.10 18.44
C TYR A 85 12.64 -9.59 18.29
N ARG A 86 13.80 -9.02 17.95
CA ARG A 86 13.85 -7.63 17.49
C ARG A 86 13.17 -7.54 16.13
N CYS A 87 12.07 -6.78 16.02
CA CYS A 87 11.30 -6.59 14.81
C CYS A 87 11.41 -5.17 14.28
N ILE A 88 11.67 -5.02 12.98
CA ILE A 88 11.63 -3.76 12.25
C ILE A 88 10.49 -3.83 11.24
N ASP A 89 9.34 -3.29 11.62
CA ASP A 89 8.11 -3.30 10.81
C ASP A 89 8.03 -2.05 9.92
N PHE A 90 8.32 -2.21 8.65
CA PHE A 90 8.30 -1.11 7.68
C PHE A 90 6.90 -0.48 7.52
N LEU A 91 5.82 -1.25 7.73
CA LEU A 91 4.46 -0.71 7.68
C LEU A 91 4.10 0.15 8.90
N LYS A 92 4.95 0.18 9.93
CA LYS A 92 4.86 1.12 11.06
C LYS A 92 5.76 2.36 10.87
N ASP A 93 6.66 2.35 9.90
CA ASP A 93 7.52 3.48 9.59
C ASP A 93 6.77 4.56 8.78
N ALA A 94 6.81 5.80 9.24
CA ALA A 94 6.03 6.89 8.65
C ALA A 94 6.52 7.28 7.25
N GLN A 95 7.83 7.21 6.99
CA GLN A 95 8.42 7.52 5.69
C GLN A 95 8.07 6.43 4.68
N TYR A 96 8.27 5.15 5.04
CA TYR A 96 7.82 4.03 4.21
C TYR A 96 6.35 4.15 3.82
N GLN A 97 5.48 4.44 4.80
CA GLN A 97 4.05 4.59 4.54
C GLN A 97 3.72 5.74 3.59
N ALA A 98 4.48 6.85 3.66
CA ALA A 98 4.27 8.00 2.78
C ALA A 98 4.66 7.67 1.33
N GLU A 99 5.83 7.06 1.13
CA GLU A 99 6.33 6.68 -0.19
C GLU A 99 5.51 5.54 -0.81
N ASN A 100 5.15 4.53 -0.01
CA ASN A 100 4.27 3.44 -0.45
C ASN A 100 2.87 3.93 -0.85
N ALA A 101 2.39 5.03 -0.25
CA ALA A 101 1.11 5.63 -0.64
C ALA A 101 1.15 6.21 -2.06
N TYR A 102 2.29 6.75 -2.49
CA TYR A 102 2.46 7.24 -3.86
C TYR A 102 2.43 6.09 -4.87
N ILE A 103 3.20 5.02 -4.61
CA ILE A 103 3.18 3.81 -5.45
C ILE A 103 1.76 3.23 -5.53
N THR A 104 1.05 3.16 -4.39
CA THR A 104 -0.34 2.69 -4.34
C THR A 104 -1.27 3.55 -5.20
N ALA A 105 -1.08 4.88 -5.19
CA ALA A 105 -1.89 5.79 -5.99
C ALA A 105 -1.64 5.60 -7.51
N GLU A 106 -0.40 5.40 -7.94
CA GLU A 106 -0.09 5.09 -9.34
C GLU A 106 -0.71 3.75 -9.78
N CYS A 107 -0.59 2.71 -8.97
CA CYS A 107 -1.25 1.42 -9.23
C CYS A 107 -2.78 1.57 -9.36
N ALA A 108 -3.40 2.40 -8.51
CA ALA A 108 -4.83 2.64 -8.57
C ALA A 108 -5.25 3.37 -9.86
N VAL A 109 -4.42 4.28 -10.36
CA VAL A 109 -4.63 4.96 -11.65
C VAL A 109 -4.47 3.98 -12.82
N GLU A 110 -3.48 3.08 -12.79
CA GLU A 110 -3.31 2.01 -13.78
C GLU A 110 -4.57 1.14 -13.85
N ILE A 111 -5.06 0.67 -12.69
CA ILE A 111 -6.30 -0.12 -12.62
C ILE A 111 -7.47 0.70 -13.18
N ALA A 112 -7.63 1.95 -12.77
CA ALA A 112 -8.72 2.80 -13.26
C ALA A 112 -8.71 2.92 -14.80
N LEU A 113 -7.54 3.14 -15.39
CA LEU A 113 -7.38 3.26 -16.85
C LEU A 113 -7.68 1.96 -17.59
N SER A 114 -7.47 0.79 -16.97
CA SER A 114 -7.80 -0.49 -17.60
C SER A 114 -9.30 -0.78 -17.66
N TYR A 115 -10.12 -0.10 -16.85
CA TYR A 115 -11.58 -0.25 -16.83
C TYR A 115 -12.35 0.95 -17.41
N LEU A 116 -11.73 2.14 -17.47
CA LEU A 116 -12.38 3.33 -18.00
C LEU A 116 -12.39 3.30 -19.53
N PRO A 117 -13.55 3.50 -20.19
CA PRO A 117 -13.64 3.61 -21.65
C PRO A 117 -13.27 5.02 -22.17
N MET A 118 -12.73 5.89 -21.31
CA MET A 118 -12.39 7.28 -21.61
C MET A 118 -11.09 7.71 -20.94
N THR A 119 -10.49 8.79 -21.42
CA THR A 119 -9.31 9.39 -20.80
C THR A 119 -9.66 10.03 -19.45
N LEU A 120 -8.66 10.18 -18.58
CA LEU A 120 -8.83 10.89 -17.31
C LEU A 120 -9.03 12.41 -17.50
N ARG A 121 -8.57 12.99 -18.60
CA ARG A 121 -8.80 14.41 -18.89
C ARG A 121 -10.30 14.70 -18.95
N GLN A 122 -10.75 15.64 -18.09
CA GLN A 122 -12.16 16.02 -17.91
C GLN A 122 -13.07 14.85 -17.45
N CYS A 123 -12.48 13.74 -16.99
CA CYS A 123 -13.25 12.66 -16.37
C CYS A 123 -13.72 13.11 -14.98
N PRO A 124 -15.03 13.03 -14.66
CA PRO A 124 -15.53 13.33 -13.32
C PRO A 124 -15.09 12.22 -12.35
N VAL A 125 -14.18 12.57 -11.41
CA VAL A 125 -13.60 11.63 -10.45
C VAL A 125 -13.95 12.04 -9.02
N LEU A 126 -14.35 11.07 -8.20
CA LEU A 126 -14.49 11.21 -6.75
C LEU A 126 -13.38 10.42 -6.05
N VAL A 127 -12.58 11.11 -5.25
CA VAL A 127 -11.67 10.47 -4.27
C VAL A 127 -12.29 10.59 -2.88
N ILE A 128 -12.56 9.45 -2.24
CA ILE A 128 -13.10 9.41 -0.88
C ILE A 128 -11.95 9.21 0.11
N GLY A 129 -11.77 10.19 1.00
CA GLY A 129 -10.68 10.25 1.97
C GLY A 129 -9.53 11.16 1.55
N TRP A 130 -8.97 11.90 2.53
CA TRP A 130 -7.86 12.83 2.35
C TRP A 130 -6.64 12.43 3.20
N GLY A 131 -6.39 11.10 3.26
CA GLY A 131 -5.21 10.52 3.86
C GLY A 131 -4.00 10.56 2.91
N ARG A 132 -2.94 9.79 3.22
CA ARG A 132 -1.73 9.71 2.38
C ARG A 132 -2.06 9.33 0.93
N ILE A 133 -2.77 8.23 0.70
CA ILE A 133 -3.14 7.76 -0.65
C ILE A 133 -4.05 8.78 -1.33
N GLY A 134 -5.06 9.32 -0.63
CA GLY A 134 -5.98 10.30 -1.20
C GLY A 134 -5.28 11.58 -1.67
N LYS A 135 -4.24 12.04 -0.97
CA LYS A 135 -3.42 13.18 -1.36
C LYS A 135 -2.60 12.90 -2.62
N CYS A 136 -1.95 11.72 -2.69
CA CYS A 136 -1.20 11.30 -3.88
C CYS A 136 -2.13 11.16 -5.10
N LEU A 137 -3.30 10.52 -4.94
CA LEU A 137 -4.32 10.44 -5.98
C LEU A 137 -4.78 11.82 -6.45
N GLY A 138 -5.02 12.74 -5.50
CA GLY A 138 -5.41 14.11 -5.80
C GLY A 138 -4.40 14.80 -6.72
N GLN A 139 -3.12 14.68 -6.41
CA GLN A 139 -2.04 15.24 -7.21
C GLN A 139 -1.96 14.62 -8.61
N ILE A 140 -1.96 13.29 -8.70
CA ILE A 140 -1.82 12.57 -9.98
C ILE A 140 -3.02 12.84 -10.88
N LEU A 141 -4.24 12.69 -10.37
CA LEU A 141 -5.47 12.87 -11.15
C LEU A 141 -5.65 14.31 -11.63
N HIS A 142 -5.29 15.29 -10.79
CA HIS A 142 -5.31 16.70 -11.18
C HIS A 142 -4.29 16.99 -12.29
N ALA A 143 -3.08 16.46 -12.17
CA ALA A 143 -2.04 16.60 -13.21
C ALA A 143 -2.46 15.98 -14.55
N LEU A 144 -3.25 14.89 -14.52
CA LEU A 144 -3.82 14.25 -15.71
C LEU A 144 -5.09 14.99 -16.24
N GLY A 145 -5.48 16.08 -15.60
CA GLY A 145 -6.59 16.95 -16.05
C GLY A 145 -7.98 16.38 -15.73
N ALA A 146 -8.12 15.53 -14.73
CA ALA A 146 -9.41 15.03 -14.25
C ALA A 146 -10.24 16.14 -13.61
N ASP A 147 -11.57 16.06 -13.74
CA ASP A 147 -12.52 16.88 -12.95
C ASP A 147 -12.66 16.26 -11.57
N LEU A 148 -11.72 16.66 -10.70
CA LEU A 148 -11.50 16.01 -9.40
C LEU A 148 -12.38 16.63 -8.31
N THR A 149 -13.15 15.78 -7.64
CA THR A 149 -13.81 16.07 -6.35
C THR A 149 -13.22 15.19 -5.26
N VAL A 150 -12.93 15.77 -4.10
CA VAL A 150 -12.49 15.05 -2.91
C VAL A 150 -13.60 15.05 -1.85
N ALA A 151 -13.99 13.87 -1.38
CA ALA A 151 -14.87 13.74 -0.23
C ALA A 151 -14.03 13.64 1.04
N ALA A 152 -14.14 14.65 1.92
CA ALA A 152 -13.41 14.69 3.17
C ALA A 152 -14.31 15.11 4.34
N ARG A 153 -14.10 14.47 5.51
CA ARG A 153 -14.92 14.71 6.71
C ARG A 153 -14.66 16.08 7.35
N LYS A 154 -13.40 16.51 7.40
CA LYS A 154 -12.98 17.72 8.08
C LYS A 154 -13.11 18.95 7.18
N ASP A 155 -13.67 20.06 7.71
CA ASP A 155 -13.77 21.34 7.00
C ASP A 155 -12.39 21.86 6.55
N ALA A 156 -11.37 21.71 7.39
CA ALA A 156 -10.00 22.13 7.07
C ALA A 156 -9.44 21.36 5.86
N ASP A 157 -9.71 20.05 5.77
CA ASP A 157 -9.29 19.24 4.64
C ASP A 157 -10.00 19.67 3.35
N ARG A 158 -11.31 19.93 3.43
CA ARG A 158 -12.09 20.46 2.28
C ARG A 158 -11.62 21.86 1.85
N ALA A 159 -11.25 22.71 2.80
CA ALA A 159 -10.68 24.02 2.50
C ALA A 159 -9.32 23.89 1.79
N MET A 160 -8.45 22.97 2.27
CA MET A 160 -7.18 22.67 1.62
C MET A 160 -7.38 22.14 0.19
N CYS A 161 -8.31 21.21 -0.04
CA CYS A 161 -8.61 20.70 -1.37
C CYS A 161 -9.01 21.85 -2.33
N ARG A 162 -9.87 22.78 -1.89
CA ARG A 162 -10.24 23.95 -2.70
C ARG A 162 -9.06 24.87 -2.98
N GLY A 163 -8.19 25.08 -2.00
CA GLY A 163 -6.94 25.85 -2.17
C GLY A 163 -5.98 25.25 -3.20
N LEU A 164 -6.01 23.91 -3.36
CA LEU A 164 -5.26 23.16 -4.36
C LEU A 164 -5.95 23.10 -5.74
N GLY A 165 -7.12 23.72 -5.89
CA GLY A 165 -7.89 23.73 -7.14
C GLY A 165 -8.82 22.51 -7.33
N TYR A 166 -9.05 21.70 -6.30
CA TYR A 166 -9.97 20.56 -6.35
C TYR A 166 -11.36 20.95 -5.86
N ALA A 167 -12.41 20.39 -6.44
CA ALA A 167 -13.72 20.44 -5.81
C ALA A 167 -13.71 19.60 -4.52
N ALA A 168 -14.52 20.00 -3.53
CA ALA A 168 -14.57 19.26 -2.26
C ALA A 168 -16.00 19.16 -1.74
N VAL A 169 -16.36 17.99 -1.22
CA VAL A 169 -17.67 17.68 -0.64
C VAL A 169 -17.50 17.06 0.76
N ASP A 170 -18.48 17.27 1.62
CA ASP A 170 -18.54 16.55 2.90
C ASP A 170 -18.83 15.07 2.65
N THR A 171 -18.08 14.18 3.31
CA THR A 171 -18.31 12.74 3.22
C THR A 171 -19.76 12.35 3.54
N ALA A 172 -20.41 13.05 4.48
CA ALA A 172 -21.80 12.80 4.84
C ALA A 172 -22.80 13.17 3.71
N ARG A 173 -22.41 14.07 2.80
CA ARG A 173 -23.26 14.57 1.70
C ARG A 173 -22.84 14.04 0.32
N MET A 174 -21.77 13.27 0.22
CA MET A 174 -21.26 12.81 -1.08
C MET A 174 -22.26 11.93 -1.85
N VAL A 175 -23.15 11.22 -1.13
CA VAL A 175 -24.19 10.37 -1.74
C VAL A 175 -25.06 11.15 -2.71
N GLU A 176 -25.37 12.41 -2.41
CA GLU A 176 -26.20 13.31 -3.24
C GLU A 176 -25.56 13.58 -4.63
N THR A 177 -24.29 13.26 -4.79
CA THR A 177 -23.48 13.57 -5.98
C THR A 177 -22.96 12.37 -6.75
N LEU A 178 -23.24 11.14 -6.32
CA LEU A 178 -22.66 9.93 -6.88
C LEU A 178 -22.92 9.73 -8.37
N GLY A 179 -24.11 10.12 -8.85
CA GLY A 179 -24.54 9.92 -10.24
C GLY A 179 -23.70 10.66 -11.30
N LYS A 180 -22.90 11.67 -10.90
CA LYS A 180 -22.09 12.45 -11.83
C LYS A 180 -20.70 11.86 -12.11
N TYR A 181 -20.20 10.95 -11.25
CA TYR A 181 -18.84 10.46 -11.38
C TYR A 181 -18.73 9.24 -12.30
N ARG A 182 -17.63 9.21 -13.04
CA ARG A 182 -17.23 8.08 -13.88
C ARG A 182 -16.17 7.20 -13.21
N LEU A 183 -15.51 7.73 -12.20
CA LEU A 183 -14.54 7.01 -11.36
C LEU A 183 -14.72 7.39 -9.91
N ILE A 184 -14.79 6.40 -9.04
CA ILE A 184 -14.81 6.57 -7.58
C ILE A 184 -13.68 5.74 -6.99
N LEU A 185 -12.78 6.40 -6.25
CA LEU A 185 -11.64 5.79 -5.57
C LEU A 185 -11.81 5.97 -4.06
N ASN A 186 -12.04 4.89 -3.32
CA ASN A 186 -12.12 4.95 -1.87
C ASN A 186 -10.78 4.65 -1.22
N THR A 187 -10.32 5.54 -0.34
CA THR A 187 -9.10 5.39 0.47
C THR A 187 -9.38 5.38 1.98
N ALA A 188 -10.62 5.59 2.39
CA ALA A 188 -11.00 5.67 3.80
C ALA A 188 -11.37 4.27 4.35
N PRO A 189 -10.76 3.83 5.48
CA PRO A 189 -10.96 2.50 6.04
C PRO A 189 -12.24 2.40 6.90
N GLU A 190 -13.30 3.02 6.45
CA GLU A 190 -14.62 3.05 7.08
C GLU A 190 -15.68 2.62 6.06
N ARG A 191 -16.73 1.95 6.51
CA ARG A 191 -17.88 1.60 5.68
C ARG A 191 -18.67 2.89 5.35
N LEU A 192 -18.58 3.34 4.11
CA LEU A 192 -19.10 4.64 3.68
C LEU A 192 -20.24 4.56 2.67
N LEU A 193 -20.25 3.53 1.82
CA LEU A 193 -21.26 3.39 0.77
C LEU A 193 -21.84 1.97 0.77
N THR A 194 -23.17 1.90 0.91
CA THR A 194 -23.94 0.64 0.81
C THR A 194 -24.22 0.30 -0.67
N LYS A 195 -24.72 -0.92 -0.91
CA LYS A 195 -25.12 -1.39 -2.24
C LYS A 195 -26.20 -0.50 -2.87
N GLU A 196 -27.18 -0.05 -2.07
CA GLU A 196 -28.28 0.82 -2.49
C GLU A 196 -27.79 2.23 -2.87
N GLN A 197 -26.80 2.75 -2.14
CA GLN A 197 -26.19 4.03 -2.46
C GLN A 197 -25.34 3.94 -3.73
N LEU A 198 -24.58 2.87 -3.91
CA LEU A 198 -23.79 2.63 -5.12
C LEU A 198 -24.66 2.42 -6.37
N ALA A 199 -25.91 1.99 -6.21
CA ALA A 199 -26.87 1.92 -7.32
C ALA A 199 -27.25 3.30 -7.89
N GLN A 200 -26.97 4.40 -7.16
CA GLN A 200 -27.19 5.79 -7.62
C GLN A 200 -26.01 6.32 -8.47
N CYS A 201 -24.91 5.57 -8.58
CA CYS A 201 -23.79 5.93 -9.44
C CYS A 201 -24.19 5.87 -10.92
N HIS A 202 -23.43 6.59 -11.76
CA HIS A 202 -23.55 6.43 -13.20
C HIS A 202 -23.38 4.94 -13.59
N PRO A 203 -24.16 4.38 -14.55
CA PRO A 203 -24.08 2.97 -14.93
C PRO A 203 -22.65 2.50 -15.28
N ASP A 204 -21.88 3.32 -15.99
CA ASP A 204 -20.50 3.03 -16.37
C ASP A 204 -19.47 3.56 -15.34
N CYS A 205 -19.87 3.84 -14.10
CA CYS A 205 -18.95 4.30 -13.08
C CYS A 205 -18.04 3.17 -12.62
N VAL A 206 -16.74 3.34 -12.77
CA VAL A 206 -15.71 2.45 -12.20
C VAL A 206 -15.54 2.77 -10.72
N LYS A 207 -15.58 1.75 -9.87
CA LYS A 207 -15.52 1.88 -8.41
C LYS A 207 -14.38 1.03 -7.89
N ILE A 208 -13.37 1.66 -7.26
CA ILE A 208 -12.17 1.00 -6.75
C ILE A 208 -12.04 1.27 -5.26
N ASP A 209 -11.98 0.22 -4.45
CA ASP A 209 -11.79 0.30 -3.00
C ASP A 209 -10.34 -0.08 -2.64
N LEU A 210 -9.56 0.94 -2.27
CA LEU A 210 -8.14 0.84 -1.88
C LEU A 210 -7.95 0.71 -0.36
N ALA A 211 -9.03 0.90 0.39
CA ALA A 211 -8.96 0.96 1.84
C ALA A 211 -8.59 -0.40 2.47
N SER A 212 -7.92 -0.39 3.62
CA SER A 212 -7.55 -1.60 4.36
C SER A 212 -8.76 -2.38 4.87
N LYS A 213 -9.89 -1.70 5.06
CA LYS A 213 -11.20 -2.29 5.38
C LYS A 213 -12.18 -1.92 4.27
N THR A 214 -13.12 -2.81 3.99
CA THR A 214 -14.14 -2.57 2.94
C THR A 214 -14.97 -1.33 3.27
N GLY A 215 -14.89 -0.33 2.39
CA GLY A 215 -15.59 0.93 2.53
C GLY A 215 -16.77 1.08 1.55
N MET A 216 -16.78 0.30 0.47
CA MET A 216 -17.85 0.27 -0.52
C MET A 216 -18.38 -1.16 -0.68
N GLU A 217 -19.69 -1.35 -0.58
CA GLU A 217 -20.33 -2.68 -0.64
C GLU A 217 -21.10 -2.87 -1.94
N GLY A 218 -20.60 -3.72 -2.81
CA GLY A 218 -21.29 -4.06 -4.06
C GLY A 218 -20.47 -4.98 -4.95
N ASP A 219 -21.17 -5.79 -5.76
CA ASP A 219 -20.57 -6.79 -6.65
C ASP A 219 -19.73 -6.14 -7.78
N SER A 220 -20.02 -4.86 -8.10
CA SER A 220 -19.30 -4.08 -9.12
C SER A 220 -18.12 -3.27 -8.57
N VAL A 221 -17.75 -3.46 -7.30
CA VAL A 221 -16.61 -2.77 -6.68
C VAL A 221 -15.34 -3.60 -6.85
N ILE A 222 -14.32 -2.97 -7.43
CA ILE A 222 -12.98 -3.55 -7.55
C ILE A 222 -12.28 -3.36 -6.21
N VAL A 223 -12.09 -4.44 -5.47
CA VAL A 223 -11.31 -4.40 -4.21
C VAL A 223 -9.83 -4.54 -4.56
N ALA A 224 -9.06 -3.50 -4.30
CA ALA A 224 -7.68 -3.36 -4.75
C ALA A 224 -6.74 -3.13 -3.56
N ARG A 225 -6.17 -4.20 -3.03
CA ARG A 225 -5.29 -4.18 -1.85
C ARG A 225 -3.93 -4.77 -2.17
N GLY A 226 -2.89 -4.29 -1.47
CA GLY A 226 -1.53 -4.79 -1.64
C GLY A 226 -0.94 -4.52 -3.03
N LEU A 227 -1.39 -3.47 -3.69
CA LEU A 227 -1.11 -3.13 -5.08
C LEU A 227 0.39 -2.98 -5.39
N PRO A 228 1.21 -2.26 -4.58
CA PRO A 228 2.59 -1.98 -4.95
C PRO A 228 3.41 -3.22 -5.29
N GLY A 229 3.32 -4.27 -4.48
CA GLY A 229 4.08 -5.50 -4.69
C GLY A 229 3.63 -6.33 -5.91
N VAL A 230 2.41 -6.11 -6.41
CA VAL A 230 1.82 -6.82 -7.55
C VAL A 230 2.00 -6.04 -8.85
N HIS A 231 1.63 -4.75 -8.84
CA HIS A 231 1.59 -3.90 -10.04
C HIS A 231 2.91 -3.19 -10.32
N MET A 232 3.64 -2.78 -9.26
CA MET A 232 4.92 -2.08 -9.35
C MET A 232 5.99 -2.71 -8.46
N PRO A 233 6.32 -4.00 -8.68
CA PRO A 233 7.19 -4.77 -7.78
C PRO A 233 8.61 -4.22 -7.70
N GLU A 234 9.14 -3.63 -8.76
CA GLU A 234 10.47 -3.00 -8.77
C GLU A 234 10.51 -1.79 -7.83
N SER A 235 9.56 -0.84 -7.98
CA SER A 235 9.46 0.34 -7.11
C SER A 235 9.24 -0.07 -5.65
N SER A 236 8.41 -1.08 -5.41
CA SER A 236 8.16 -1.62 -4.08
C SER A 236 9.43 -2.26 -3.48
N GLY A 237 10.17 -3.05 -4.26
CA GLY A 237 11.43 -3.67 -3.84
C GLY A 237 12.50 -2.63 -3.52
N ARG A 238 12.61 -1.58 -4.33
CA ARG A 238 13.52 -0.45 -4.09
C ARG A 238 13.17 0.26 -2.77
N LEU A 239 11.90 0.57 -2.54
CA LEU A 239 11.46 1.21 -1.30
C LEU A 239 11.75 0.35 -0.06
N ILE A 240 11.57 -0.97 -0.15
CA ILE A 240 11.95 -1.92 0.91
C ILE A 240 13.44 -1.80 1.24
N VAL A 241 14.31 -1.77 0.23
CA VAL A 241 15.77 -1.67 0.42
C VAL A 241 16.18 -0.32 1.03
N GLU A 242 15.68 0.78 0.49
CA GLU A 242 15.95 2.12 1.01
C GLU A 242 15.54 2.23 2.49
N THR A 243 14.39 1.67 2.84
CA THR A 243 13.90 1.61 4.23
C THR A 243 14.78 0.73 5.11
N TYR A 244 15.15 -0.47 4.65
CA TYR A 244 16.06 -1.35 5.36
C TYR A 244 17.41 -0.67 5.63
N VAL A 245 18.01 -0.06 4.62
CA VAL A 245 19.31 0.62 4.75
C VAL A 245 19.23 1.76 5.74
N ARG A 246 18.18 2.56 5.70
CA ARG A 246 17.95 3.67 6.62
C ARG A 246 17.77 3.19 8.06
N LEU A 247 16.89 2.21 8.30
CA LEU A 247 16.53 1.79 9.66
C LEU A 247 17.55 0.84 10.31
N CYS A 248 18.35 0.11 9.51
CA CYS A 248 19.27 -0.90 10.04
C CYS A 248 20.75 -0.47 9.99
N ARG A 249 21.11 0.61 9.29
CA ARG A 249 22.49 1.14 9.23
C ARG A 249 22.74 2.37 10.11
N GLU A 250 21.69 3.05 10.55
CA GLU A 250 21.80 4.23 11.44
C GLU A 250 22.05 3.85 12.91
N GLU A 251 22.22 2.57 13.23
CA GLU A 251 22.63 2.02 14.52
C GLU A 251 24.00 1.31 14.40
#